data_baba445ec760cff88f2539b336490c40
#
_entry.id   baba445ec760cff88f2539b336490c40
#
_cell.length_a   1.000
_cell.length_b   1.000
_cell.length_c   1.000
_cell.angle_alpha   90.00
_cell.angle_beta   90.00
_cell.angle_gamma   90.00
#
_symmetry.space_group_name_H-M   'P 1'
#
loop_
_entity.id
_entity.type
_entity.pdbx_description
1 polymer ?
#
loop_
_entity_poly.entity_id
_entity_poly.type
_entity_poly.pdbx_seq_one_letter_code
_entity_poly.pdbx_strand_id
1 'polypeptide(L)'
;VSVTGYRVAMLVSGALALILSEYLGWRVTYMLMALVMSIGVVSVWLGPEPEDPGTPPTSMKDAVEGPFREFFSRPGVWSLLALIVLYKLGDAFAGSLTTTFLIRGVNFSVGEVGAINKGMGLASTIIGALFGGVLMARLRLFRSLLIFGILQAVSNLSFMVLALVGKSYPLMIFTIAFENLAGGMGTAAFVAFLMVLCNHNYTATQFALLSALASLGRVFVGPLSGVLVDGVGWTVFFFSTFLFALPGLVLLWIMREVVRKTETAKKS
;
A
#
# COMPACT_ATOMS: atom_id res chain seq x y z
N VAL A 1 -10.91 -5.95 -6.73
CA VAL A 1 -11.97 -6.25 -5.74
C VAL A 1 -11.41 -6.28 -4.32
N SER A 2 -10.36 -7.07 -4.01
CA SER A 2 -9.82 -7.20 -2.64
C SER A 2 -9.29 -5.88 -2.04
N VAL A 3 -8.58 -5.06 -2.82
CA VAL A 3 -8.07 -3.75 -2.36
C VAL A 3 -9.21 -2.79 -2.03
N THR A 4 -10.27 -2.79 -2.83
CA THR A 4 -11.45 -1.95 -2.59
C THR A 4 -12.20 -2.42 -1.33
N GLY A 5 -12.40 -3.73 -1.17
CA GLY A 5 -13.02 -4.31 0.02
C GLY A 5 -12.26 -3.97 1.30
N TYR A 6 -10.93 -4.09 1.29
CA TYR A 6 -10.08 -3.68 2.41
C TYR A 6 -10.25 -2.18 2.76
N ARG A 7 -10.31 -1.31 1.76
CA ARG A 7 -10.47 0.14 1.99
C ARG A 7 -11.85 0.48 2.55
N VAL A 8 -12.90 -0.17 2.05
CA VAL A 8 -14.25 -0.03 2.62
C VAL A 8 -14.29 -0.53 4.06
N ALA A 9 -13.66 -1.67 4.35
CA ALA A 9 -13.55 -2.18 5.72
C ALA A 9 -12.83 -1.21 6.66
N MET A 10 -11.75 -0.56 6.20
CA MET A 10 -11.05 0.49 6.98
C MET A 10 -11.96 1.69 7.29
N LEU A 11 -12.85 2.07 6.36
CA LEU A 11 -13.82 3.13 6.62
C LEU A 11 -14.83 2.74 7.68
N VAL A 12 -15.39 1.56 7.53
CA VAL A 12 -16.40 1.05 8.47
C VAL A 12 -15.79 0.91 9.86
N SER A 13 -14.61 0.28 9.97
CA SER A 13 -13.94 0.05 11.25
C SER A 13 -13.33 1.32 11.87
N GLY A 14 -12.98 2.30 11.07
CA GLY A 14 -12.41 3.58 11.53
C GLY A 14 -13.44 4.70 11.64
N ALA A 15 -13.82 5.29 10.50
CA ALA A 15 -14.66 6.49 10.50
C ALA A 15 -16.08 6.22 11.03
N LEU A 16 -16.74 5.16 10.52
CA LEU A 16 -18.11 4.82 10.96
C LEU A 16 -18.12 4.43 12.45
N ALA A 17 -17.13 3.65 12.90
CA ALA A 17 -17.02 3.26 14.30
C ALA A 17 -16.86 4.49 15.23
N LEU A 18 -16.05 5.48 14.84
CA LEU A 18 -15.88 6.72 15.61
C LEU A 18 -17.19 7.52 15.66
N ILE A 19 -17.89 7.68 14.54
CA ILE A 19 -19.19 8.37 14.50
C ILE A 19 -20.21 7.65 15.38
N LEU A 20 -20.31 6.34 15.25
CA LEU A 20 -21.25 5.55 16.06
C LEU A 20 -20.90 5.62 17.56
N SER A 21 -19.62 5.67 17.91
CA SER A 21 -19.22 5.76 19.34
C SER A 21 -19.63 7.08 19.99
N GLU A 22 -19.74 8.16 19.22
CA GLU A 22 -20.22 9.46 19.71
C GLU A 22 -21.71 9.44 20.06
N TYR A 23 -22.54 8.74 19.25
CA TYR A 23 -24.00 8.68 19.44
C TYR A 23 -24.47 7.52 20.30
N LEU A 24 -23.84 6.35 20.19
CA LEU A 24 -24.28 5.09 20.81
C LEU A 24 -23.37 4.60 21.94
N GLY A 25 -22.23 5.27 22.13
CA GLY A 25 -21.21 4.87 23.08
C GLY A 25 -20.39 3.66 22.59
N TRP A 26 -19.21 3.49 23.18
CA TRP A 26 -18.22 2.49 22.76
C TRP A 26 -18.74 1.04 22.87
N ARG A 27 -19.53 0.72 23.88
CA ARG A 27 -20.03 -0.65 24.10
C ARG A 27 -20.89 -1.13 22.93
N VAL A 28 -21.83 -0.30 22.49
CA VAL A 28 -22.74 -0.65 21.38
C VAL A 28 -21.98 -0.65 20.06
N THR A 29 -21.09 0.29 19.88
CA THR A 29 -20.24 0.36 18.68
C THR A 29 -19.39 -0.88 18.50
N TYR A 30 -18.74 -1.39 19.55
CA TYR A 30 -17.98 -2.64 19.44
C TYR A 30 -18.87 -3.86 19.16
N MET A 31 -20.09 -3.92 19.72
CA MET A 31 -21.05 -4.99 19.39
C MET A 31 -21.45 -4.94 17.91
N LEU A 32 -21.71 -3.74 17.37
CA LEU A 32 -22.03 -3.58 15.95
C LEU A 32 -20.82 -3.95 15.05
N MET A 33 -19.62 -3.57 15.43
CA MET A 33 -18.41 -3.96 14.68
C MET A 33 -18.19 -5.48 14.71
N ALA A 34 -18.45 -6.14 15.84
CA ALA A 34 -18.40 -7.60 15.95
C ALA A 34 -19.46 -8.27 15.04
N LEU A 35 -20.66 -7.70 14.97
CA LEU A 35 -21.71 -8.18 14.05
C LEU A 35 -21.28 -8.01 12.58
N VAL A 36 -20.65 -6.88 12.22
CA VAL A 36 -20.11 -6.67 10.86
C VAL A 36 -18.99 -7.68 10.56
N MET A 37 -18.14 -7.98 11.55
CA MET A 37 -17.07 -8.97 11.39
C MET A 37 -17.62 -10.38 11.13
N SER A 38 -18.80 -10.73 11.67
CA SER A 38 -19.43 -12.03 11.41
C SER A 38 -19.77 -12.27 9.94
N ILE A 39 -19.98 -11.19 9.15
CA ILE A 39 -20.14 -11.28 7.69
C ILE A 39 -18.91 -11.93 7.04
N GLY A 40 -17.70 -11.57 7.52
CA GLY A 40 -16.45 -12.17 7.06
C GLY A 40 -16.38 -13.66 7.36
N VAL A 41 -16.76 -14.07 8.56
CA VAL A 41 -16.80 -15.49 8.97
C VAL A 41 -17.79 -16.27 8.09
N VAL A 42 -18.99 -15.76 7.89
CA VAL A 42 -20.00 -16.37 7.03
C VAL A 42 -19.52 -16.44 5.57
N SER A 43 -18.88 -15.38 5.08
CA SER A 43 -18.34 -15.35 3.71
C SER A 43 -17.26 -16.40 3.48
N VAL A 44 -16.40 -16.67 4.47
CA VAL A 44 -15.38 -17.73 4.40
C VAL A 44 -16.06 -19.11 4.43
N TRP A 45 -17.08 -19.27 5.26
CA TRP A 45 -17.79 -20.56 5.41
C TRP A 45 -18.61 -20.93 4.17
N LEU A 46 -19.18 -19.92 3.48
CA LEU A 46 -19.96 -20.11 2.24
C LEU A 46 -19.10 -20.03 0.98
N GLY A 47 -17.83 -19.62 1.09
CA GLY A 47 -16.93 -19.49 -0.04
C GLY A 47 -16.59 -20.85 -0.65
N PRO A 48 -16.45 -20.95 -1.99
CA PRO A 48 -15.99 -22.18 -2.61
C PRO A 48 -14.54 -22.47 -2.18
N GLU A 49 -14.26 -23.72 -1.84
CA GLU A 49 -12.88 -24.16 -1.59
C GLU A 49 -12.08 -24.18 -2.90
N PRO A 50 -10.76 -23.93 -2.84
CA PRO A 50 -9.90 -24.06 -4.00
C PRO A 50 -9.97 -25.48 -4.59
N GLU A 51 -10.00 -25.62 -5.91
CA GLU A 51 -10.09 -26.90 -6.61
C GLU A 51 -8.89 -27.80 -6.32
N ASP A 52 -7.74 -27.22 -5.96
CA ASP A 52 -6.53 -27.93 -5.49
C ASP A 52 -6.04 -27.31 -4.17
N PRO A 53 -6.49 -27.80 -3.01
CA PRO A 53 -6.10 -27.25 -1.71
C PRO A 53 -4.62 -27.51 -1.35
N GLY A 54 -3.87 -28.26 -2.17
CA GLY A 54 -2.53 -28.69 -1.86
C GLY A 54 -2.50 -29.69 -0.68
N THR A 55 -1.35 -30.28 -0.44
CA THR A 55 -1.16 -31.13 0.76
C THR A 55 -1.01 -30.26 2.01
N PRO A 56 -1.91 -30.39 3.00
CA PRO A 56 -1.77 -29.60 4.23
C PRO A 56 -0.45 -29.97 4.93
N PRO A 57 0.21 -28.99 5.57
CA PRO A 57 1.44 -29.24 6.31
C PRO A 57 1.17 -30.25 7.43
N THR A 58 2.04 -31.23 7.58
CA THR A 58 1.88 -32.32 8.54
C THR A 58 2.23 -31.92 9.98
N SER A 59 2.96 -30.78 10.13
CA SER A 59 3.34 -30.24 11.43
C SER A 59 3.38 -28.70 11.41
N MET A 60 3.30 -28.07 12.60
CA MET A 60 3.52 -26.63 12.75
C MET A 60 4.89 -26.18 12.26
N LYS A 61 5.89 -27.05 12.42
CA LYS A 61 7.24 -26.79 11.92
C LYS A 61 7.25 -26.73 10.39
N ASP A 62 6.62 -27.67 9.72
CA ASP A 62 6.51 -27.70 8.26
C ASP A 62 5.70 -26.52 7.73
N ALA A 63 4.66 -26.10 8.46
CA ALA A 63 3.84 -24.93 8.11
C ALA A 63 4.62 -23.61 8.12
N VAL A 64 5.67 -23.50 8.93
CA VAL A 64 6.52 -22.31 9.05
C VAL A 64 7.82 -22.47 8.26
N GLU A 65 8.56 -23.56 8.51
CA GLU A 65 9.90 -23.76 7.93
C GLU A 65 9.85 -24.01 6.41
N GLY A 66 8.83 -24.75 5.95
CA GLY A 66 8.65 -25.06 4.54
C GLY A 66 8.55 -23.83 3.64
N PRO A 67 7.62 -22.89 3.90
CA PRO A 67 7.49 -21.64 3.14
C PRO A 67 8.74 -20.78 3.12
N PHE A 68 9.45 -20.68 4.27
CA PHE A 68 10.71 -19.93 4.37
C PHE A 68 11.81 -20.59 3.55
N ARG A 69 12.04 -21.88 3.76
CA ARG A 69 13.09 -22.61 3.06
C ARG A 69 12.90 -22.57 1.55
N GLU A 70 11.66 -22.77 1.09
CA GLU A 70 11.32 -22.70 -0.33
C GLU A 70 11.61 -21.29 -0.89
N PHE A 71 11.16 -20.23 -0.21
CA PHE A 71 11.34 -18.87 -0.68
C PHE A 71 12.81 -18.47 -0.71
N PHE A 72 13.55 -18.74 0.37
CA PHE A 72 14.97 -18.36 0.48
C PHE A 72 15.91 -19.20 -0.39
N SER A 73 15.47 -20.36 -0.88
CA SER A 73 16.25 -21.17 -1.83
C SER A 73 16.20 -20.67 -3.27
N ARG A 74 15.33 -19.68 -3.56
CA ARG A 74 15.17 -19.16 -4.92
C ARG A 74 16.36 -18.30 -5.36
N PRO A 75 16.85 -18.46 -6.60
CA PRO A 75 17.90 -17.60 -7.12
C PRO A 75 17.43 -16.14 -7.17
N GLY A 76 18.24 -15.22 -6.68
CA GLY A 76 17.93 -13.79 -6.69
C GLY A 76 16.94 -13.32 -5.61
N VAL A 77 16.65 -14.14 -4.60
CA VAL A 77 15.70 -13.80 -3.51
C VAL A 77 16.04 -12.49 -2.83
N TRP A 78 17.29 -12.20 -2.56
CA TRP A 78 17.72 -10.96 -1.91
C TRP A 78 17.39 -9.71 -2.73
N SER A 79 17.52 -9.81 -4.05
CA SER A 79 17.11 -8.72 -4.96
C SER A 79 15.60 -8.54 -4.98
N LEU A 80 14.82 -9.62 -4.89
CA LEU A 80 13.36 -9.57 -4.76
C LEU A 80 12.93 -8.92 -3.44
N LEU A 81 13.56 -9.30 -2.33
CA LEU A 81 13.29 -8.71 -1.01
C LEU A 81 13.66 -7.22 -0.99
N ALA A 82 14.83 -6.86 -1.55
CA ALA A 82 15.23 -5.47 -1.70
C ALA A 82 14.24 -4.68 -2.57
N LEU A 83 13.75 -5.26 -3.67
CA LEU A 83 12.74 -4.63 -4.51
C LEU A 83 11.44 -4.36 -3.76
N ILE A 84 10.96 -5.32 -2.95
CA ILE A 84 9.74 -5.17 -2.13
C ILE A 84 9.85 -3.97 -1.18
N VAL A 85 11.00 -3.84 -0.50
CA VAL A 85 11.22 -2.74 0.46
C VAL A 85 11.42 -1.41 -0.27
N LEU A 86 12.29 -1.36 -1.26
CA LEU A 86 12.67 -0.13 -1.96
C LEU A 86 11.52 0.43 -2.81
N TYR A 87 10.67 -0.42 -3.37
CA TYR A 87 9.54 0.02 -4.20
C TYR A 87 8.55 0.89 -3.41
N LYS A 88 8.38 0.64 -2.11
CA LYS A 88 7.48 1.38 -1.24
C LYS A 88 8.17 2.47 -0.41
N LEU A 89 9.48 2.63 -0.53
CA LEU A 89 10.26 3.50 0.34
C LEU A 89 9.88 4.98 0.16
N GLY A 90 9.79 5.47 -1.08
CA GLY A 90 9.43 6.85 -1.38
C GLY A 90 8.05 7.23 -0.83
N ASP A 91 7.04 6.36 -1.02
CA ASP A 91 5.69 6.55 -0.48
C ASP A 91 5.68 6.53 1.06
N ALA A 92 6.49 5.65 1.66
CA ALA A 92 6.57 5.54 3.11
C ALA A 92 7.10 6.85 3.72
N PHE A 93 8.13 7.45 3.12
CA PHE A 93 8.66 8.75 3.54
C PHE A 93 7.63 9.86 3.36
N ALA A 94 7.04 10.02 2.17
CA ALA A 94 6.06 11.05 1.90
C ALA A 94 4.83 10.93 2.83
N GLY A 95 4.24 9.73 2.91
CA GLY A 95 3.03 9.47 3.69
C GLY A 95 3.22 9.62 5.20
N SER A 96 4.45 9.43 5.73
CA SER A 96 4.73 9.54 7.17
C SER A 96 4.47 10.93 7.73
N LEU A 97 4.70 11.98 6.96
CA LEU A 97 4.59 13.37 7.40
C LEU A 97 3.54 14.20 6.64
N THR A 98 2.79 13.62 5.71
CA THR A 98 1.77 14.34 4.90
C THR A 98 0.81 15.15 5.77
N THR A 99 0.20 14.55 6.79
CA THR A 99 -0.75 15.25 7.67
C THR A 99 -0.05 16.35 8.48
N THR A 100 1.14 16.08 9.01
CA THR A 100 1.94 17.05 9.76
C THR A 100 2.33 18.23 8.88
N PHE A 101 2.74 17.97 7.64
CA PHE A 101 3.06 18.99 6.66
C PHE A 101 1.87 19.91 6.35
N LEU A 102 0.69 19.34 6.08
CA LEU A 102 -0.48 20.13 5.77
C LEU A 102 -0.89 21.05 6.93
N ILE A 103 -0.78 20.56 8.18
CA ILE A 103 -1.15 21.32 9.37
C ILE A 103 -0.06 22.30 9.78
N ARG A 104 1.19 21.85 9.93
CA ARG A 104 2.30 22.66 10.48
C ARG A 104 3.15 23.35 9.41
N GLY A 105 3.30 22.73 8.23
CA GLY A 105 4.10 23.28 7.12
C GLY A 105 3.36 24.32 6.30
N VAL A 106 2.07 24.09 6.03
CA VAL A 106 1.25 24.95 5.14
C VAL A 106 0.13 25.69 5.90
N ASN A 107 -0.06 25.41 7.19
CA ASN A 107 -1.03 26.05 8.09
C ASN A 107 -2.50 25.86 7.67
N PHE A 108 -2.87 24.67 7.19
CA PHE A 108 -4.27 24.29 7.08
C PHE A 108 -4.83 23.87 8.45
N SER A 109 -6.10 24.09 8.69
CA SER A 109 -6.74 23.64 9.93
C SER A 109 -6.90 22.10 9.96
N VAL A 110 -6.94 21.52 11.15
CA VAL A 110 -7.14 20.08 11.33
C VAL A 110 -8.45 19.60 10.68
N GLY A 111 -9.51 20.42 10.76
CA GLY A 111 -10.80 20.13 10.16
C GLY A 111 -10.74 20.09 8.62
N GLU A 112 -10.07 21.07 7.99
CA GLU A 112 -9.87 21.12 6.53
C GLU A 112 -9.08 19.92 6.03
N VAL A 113 -7.97 19.61 6.69
CA VAL A 113 -7.14 18.43 6.35
C VAL A 113 -7.93 17.15 6.54
N GLY A 114 -8.66 17.03 7.66
CA GLY A 114 -9.49 15.87 7.95
C GLY A 114 -10.57 15.64 6.88
N ALA A 115 -11.32 16.68 6.51
CA ALA A 115 -12.40 16.60 5.54
C ALA A 115 -11.88 16.25 4.13
N ILE A 116 -10.81 16.92 3.67
CA ILE A 116 -10.27 16.72 2.32
C ILE A 116 -9.51 15.39 2.24
N ASN A 117 -8.65 15.09 3.20
CA ASN A 117 -7.83 13.88 3.16
C ASN A 117 -8.68 12.61 3.38
N LYS A 118 -9.63 12.63 4.31
CA LYS A 118 -10.51 11.47 4.54
C LYS A 118 -11.61 11.34 3.49
N GLY A 119 -12.21 12.43 3.04
CA GLY A 119 -13.26 12.37 2.02
C GLY A 119 -12.69 12.10 0.63
N MET A 120 -11.95 13.07 0.10
CA MET A 120 -11.42 13.02 -1.27
C MET A 120 -10.25 12.04 -1.40
N GLY A 121 -9.34 12.02 -0.42
CA GLY A 121 -8.18 11.12 -0.45
C GLY A 121 -8.61 9.65 -0.53
N LEU A 122 -9.63 9.27 0.26
CA LEU A 122 -10.15 7.91 0.20
C LEU A 122 -10.87 7.61 -1.11
N ALA A 123 -11.74 8.51 -1.58
CA ALA A 123 -12.41 8.34 -2.87
C ALA A 123 -11.37 8.17 -4.00
N SER A 124 -10.33 9.02 -4.02
CA SER A 124 -9.23 8.93 -4.98
C SER A 124 -8.45 7.62 -4.88
N THR A 125 -8.21 7.10 -3.66
CA THR A 125 -7.55 5.80 -3.47
C THR A 125 -8.38 4.65 -4.03
N ILE A 126 -9.70 4.65 -3.79
CA ILE A 126 -10.61 3.62 -4.32
C ILE A 126 -10.65 3.68 -5.84
N ILE A 127 -10.84 4.88 -6.41
CA ILE A 127 -10.84 5.09 -7.86
C ILE A 127 -9.49 4.64 -8.45
N GLY A 128 -8.39 5.02 -7.83
CA GLY A 128 -7.05 4.61 -8.24
C GLY A 128 -6.86 3.10 -8.23
N ALA A 129 -7.29 2.41 -7.17
CA ALA A 129 -7.20 0.95 -7.07
C ALA A 129 -8.05 0.23 -8.14
N LEU A 130 -9.28 0.71 -8.39
CA LEU A 130 -10.17 0.16 -9.42
C LEU A 130 -9.60 0.41 -10.82
N PHE A 131 -9.22 1.66 -11.11
CA PHE A 131 -8.64 2.02 -12.40
C PHE A 131 -7.31 1.32 -12.66
N GLY A 132 -6.46 1.23 -11.63
CA GLY A 132 -5.23 0.45 -11.66
C GLY A 132 -5.49 -1.02 -11.96
N GLY A 133 -6.49 -1.63 -11.32
CA GLY A 133 -6.90 -3.01 -11.59
C GLY A 133 -7.37 -3.24 -13.03
N VAL A 134 -8.20 -2.33 -13.57
CA VAL A 134 -8.65 -2.38 -14.97
C VAL A 134 -7.47 -2.22 -15.93
N LEU A 135 -6.57 -1.27 -15.65
CA LEU A 135 -5.42 -1.03 -16.50
C LEU A 135 -4.43 -2.21 -16.48
N MET A 136 -4.27 -2.87 -15.32
CA MET A 136 -3.46 -4.09 -15.20
C MET A 136 -4.01 -5.26 -16.03
N ALA A 137 -5.31 -5.33 -16.29
CA ALA A 137 -5.87 -6.34 -17.19
C ALA A 137 -5.37 -6.19 -18.64
N ARG A 138 -4.99 -4.98 -19.05
CA ARG A 138 -4.42 -4.68 -20.37
C ARG A 138 -2.90 -4.59 -20.38
N LEU A 139 -2.31 -4.14 -19.28
CA LEU A 139 -0.86 -4.03 -19.11
C LEU A 139 -0.34 -5.30 -18.43
N ARG A 140 0.86 -5.73 -18.82
CA ARG A 140 1.58 -6.78 -18.08
C ARG A 140 2.04 -6.25 -16.72
N LEU A 141 2.20 -7.14 -15.74
CA LEU A 141 2.58 -6.81 -14.35
C LEU A 141 3.79 -5.87 -14.27
N PHE A 142 4.87 -6.18 -14.96
CA PHE A 142 6.08 -5.33 -14.98
C PHE A 142 5.78 -3.90 -15.42
N ARG A 143 5.00 -3.72 -16.51
CA ARG A 143 4.65 -2.38 -17.02
C ARG A 143 3.77 -1.63 -16.04
N SER A 144 2.82 -2.32 -15.41
CA SER A 144 1.95 -1.73 -14.40
C SER A 144 2.74 -1.24 -13.19
N LEU A 145 3.64 -2.07 -12.65
CA LEU A 145 4.53 -1.68 -11.55
C LEU A 145 5.38 -0.46 -11.93
N LEU A 146 5.97 -0.45 -13.12
CA LEU A 146 6.82 0.65 -13.55
C LEU A 146 6.04 1.95 -13.72
N ILE A 147 4.93 1.93 -14.46
CA ILE A 147 4.12 3.13 -14.73
C ILE A 147 3.52 3.67 -13.43
N PHE A 148 2.93 2.81 -12.61
CA PHE A 148 2.31 3.24 -11.35
C PHE A 148 3.34 3.68 -10.33
N GLY A 149 4.51 3.04 -10.29
CA GLY A 149 5.62 3.46 -9.44
C GLY A 149 6.19 4.83 -9.85
N ILE A 150 6.32 5.10 -11.15
CA ILE A 150 6.70 6.45 -11.65
C ILE A 150 5.63 7.47 -11.28
N LEU A 151 4.34 7.13 -11.44
CA LEU A 151 3.23 8.01 -11.11
C LEU A 151 3.24 8.36 -9.60
N GLN A 152 3.50 7.39 -8.73
CA GLN A 152 3.67 7.61 -7.29
C GLN A 152 4.88 8.49 -6.98
N ALA A 153 6.03 8.23 -7.59
CA ALA A 153 7.21 9.07 -7.40
C ALA A 153 6.95 10.52 -7.81
N VAL A 154 6.30 10.73 -8.97
CA VAL A 154 5.95 12.06 -9.46
C VAL A 154 4.89 12.74 -8.57
N SER A 155 3.93 11.99 -8.01
CA SER A 155 2.93 12.57 -7.11
C SER A 155 3.57 13.19 -5.85
N ASN A 156 4.69 12.64 -5.36
CA ASN A 156 5.43 13.24 -4.25
C ASN A 156 5.94 14.65 -4.55
N LEU A 157 6.27 14.95 -5.81
CA LEU A 157 6.68 16.30 -6.23
C LEU A 157 5.53 17.32 -6.13
N SER A 158 4.27 16.90 -6.16
CA SER A 158 3.14 17.81 -5.95
C SER A 158 3.12 18.40 -4.53
N PHE A 159 3.56 17.63 -3.51
CA PHE A 159 3.76 18.15 -2.16
C PHE A 159 4.93 19.15 -2.10
N MET A 160 6.00 18.92 -2.86
CA MET A 160 7.10 19.89 -3.00
C MET A 160 6.58 21.21 -3.57
N VAL A 161 5.76 21.15 -4.63
CA VAL A 161 5.15 22.37 -5.21
C VAL A 161 4.23 23.06 -4.19
N LEU A 162 3.42 22.30 -3.43
CA LEU A 162 2.59 22.84 -2.37
C LEU A 162 3.43 23.52 -1.26
N ALA A 163 4.59 22.95 -0.92
CA ALA A 163 5.52 23.54 0.05
C ALA A 163 6.14 24.87 -0.45
N LEU A 164 6.37 25.01 -1.75
CA LEU A 164 6.87 26.25 -2.37
C LEU A 164 5.80 27.33 -2.48
N VAL A 165 4.58 26.96 -2.88
CA VAL A 165 3.47 27.90 -3.10
C VAL A 165 2.84 28.35 -1.78
N GLY A 166 2.86 27.49 -0.76
CA GLY A 166 2.21 27.73 0.52
C GLY A 166 0.71 27.39 0.51
N LYS A 167 -0.09 28.04 1.37
CA LYS A 167 -1.51 27.73 1.58
C LYS A 167 -2.35 28.00 0.34
N SER A 168 -2.70 26.95 -0.39
CA SER A 168 -3.56 26.96 -1.57
C SER A 168 -4.50 25.76 -1.57
N TYR A 169 -5.81 26.02 -1.42
CA TYR A 169 -6.82 24.94 -1.40
C TYR A 169 -6.87 24.14 -2.71
N PRO A 170 -6.88 24.76 -3.91
CA PRO A 170 -6.90 24.02 -5.15
C PRO A 170 -5.69 23.08 -5.28
N LEU A 171 -4.50 23.57 -4.89
CA LEU A 171 -3.28 22.79 -4.96
C LEU A 171 -3.26 21.65 -3.92
N MET A 172 -3.74 21.90 -2.70
CA MET A 172 -3.91 20.88 -1.67
C MET A 172 -4.86 19.77 -2.15
N ILE A 173 -6.00 20.13 -2.70
CA ILE A 173 -6.99 19.18 -3.24
C ILE A 173 -6.37 18.35 -4.35
N PHE A 174 -5.71 18.99 -5.31
CA PHE A 174 -5.01 18.30 -6.40
C PHE A 174 -3.94 17.33 -5.87
N THR A 175 -3.09 17.80 -4.96
CA THR A 175 -1.99 17.01 -4.40
C THR A 175 -2.51 15.77 -3.67
N ILE A 176 -3.53 15.93 -2.80
CA ILE A 176 -4.13 14.82 -2.08
C ILE A 176 -4.81 13.83 -3.05
N ALA A 177 -5.57 14.35 -4.03
CA ALA A 177 -6.23 13.49 -5.01
C ALA A 177 -5.22 12.72 -5.87
N PHE A 178 -4.18 13.39 -6.36
CA PHE A 178 -3.16 12.80 -7.22
C PHE A 178 -2.34 11.74 -6.48
N GLU A 179 -1.87 12.06 -5.27
CA GLU A 179 -1.10 11.11 -4.44
C GLU A 179 -1.93 9.87 -4.10
N ASN A 180 -3.18 10.04 -3.65
CA ASN A 180 -4.03 8.92 -3.28
C ASN A 180 -4.46 8.08 -4.49
N LEU A 181 -4.71 8.69 -5.65
CA LEU A 181 -4.99 7.97 -6.89
C LEU A 181 -3.79 7.15 -7.34
N ALA A 182 -2.61 7.76 -7.41
CA ALA A 182 -1.35 7.08 -7.74
C ALA A 182 -1.04 5.97 -6.74
N GLY A 183 -1.22 6.24 -5.44
CA GLY A 183 -1.04 5.28 -4.35
C GLY A 183 -2.00 4.09 -4.43
N GLY A 184 -3.26 4.32 -4.83
CA GLY A 184 -4.25 3.27 -5.08
C GLY A 184 -3.85 2.35 -6.24
N MET A 185 -3.46 2.95 -7.38
CA MET A 185 -2.97 2.20 -8.55
C MET A 185 -1.71 1.39 -8.21
N GLY A 186 -0.72 2.03 -7.59
CA GLY A 186 0.53 1.38 -7.21
C GLY A 186 0.33 0.26 -6.20
N THR A 187 -0.59 0.43 -5.24
CA THR A 187 -0.92 -0.62 -4.27
C THR A 187 -1.58 -1.82 -4.97
N ALA A 188 -2.48 -1.62 -5.93
CA ALA A 188 -3.09 -2.71 -6.68
C ALA A 188 -2.03 -3.54 -7.45
N ALA A 189 -1.10 -2.88 -8.14
CA ALA A 189 -0.01 -3.56 -8.84
C ALA A 189 0.97 -4.26 -7.89
N PHE A 190 1.29 -3.63 -6.77
CA PHE A 190 2.21 -4.18 -5.78
C PHE A 190 1.65 -5.41 -5.09
N VAL A 191 0.37 -5.40 -4.69
CA VAL A 191 -0.31 -6.58 -4.12
C VAL A 191 -0.32 -7.73 -5.13
N ALA A 192 -0.64 -7.44 -6.40
CA ALA A 192 -0.57 -8.45 -7.47
C ALA A 192 0.86 -9.01 -7.63
N PHE A 193 1.89 -8.18 -7.55
CA PHE A 193 3.28 -8.61 -7.57
C PHE A 193 3.62 -9.55 -6.41
N LEU A 194 3.23 -9.21 -5.17
CA LEU A 194 3.44 -10.08 -4.02
C LEU A 194 2.74 -11.43 -4.20
N MET A 195 1.51 -11.43 -4.72
CA MET A 195 0.75 -12.66 -4.99
C MET A 195 1.40 -13.54 -6.07
N VAL A 196 1.99 -12.94 -7.09
CA VAL A 196 2.71 -13.66 -8.15
C VAL A 196 3.99 -14.30 -7.61
N LEU A 197 4.65 -13.68 -6.62
CA LEU A 197 5.83 -14.23 -5.97
C LEU A 197 5.53 -15.43 -5.05
N CYS A 198 4.30 -15.58 -4.57
CA CYS A 198 3.95 -16.68 -3.67
C CYS A 198 3.88 -18.02 -4.41
N ASN A 199 4.42 -19.08 -3.78
CA ASN A 199 4.22 -20.44 -4.21
C ASN A 199 2.78 -20.87 -3.94
N HIS A 200 2.19 -21.65 -4.84
CA HIS A 200 0.81 -22.12 -4.75
C HIS A 200 0.51 -22.84 -3.45
N ASN A 201 1.43 -23.70 -3.01
CA ASN A 201 1.29 -24.52 -1.79
C ASN A 201 1.42 -23.70 -0.49
N TYR A 202 2.04 -22.51 -0.54
CA TYR A 202 2.35 -21.69 0.65
C TYR A 202 1.86 -20.25 0.53
N THR A 203 0.85 -20.01 -0.31
CA THR A 203 0.40 -18.65 -0.67
C THR A 203 0.08 -17.78 0.54
N ALA A 204 -0.67 -18.31 1.52
CA ALA A 204 -1.08 -17.54 2.70
C ALA A 204 0.14 -17.09 3.54
N THR A 205 1.04 -18.03 3.87
CA THR A 205 2.21 -17.75 4.72
C THR A 205 3.21 -16.84 4.00
N GLN A 206 3.51 -17.12 2.73
CA GLN A 206 4.45 -16.29 1.96
C GLN A 206 3.89 -14.89 1.71
N PHE A 207 2.61 -14.76 1.39
CA PHE A 207 1.99 -13.43 1.24
C PHE A 207 2.02 -12.63 2.54
N ALA A 208 1.74 -13.26 3.68
CA ALA A 208 1.84 -12.62 4.99
C ALA A 208 3.26 -12.12 5.28
N LEU A 209 4.28 -12.94 5.00
CA LEU A 209 5.69 -12.58 5.18
C LEU A 209 6.12 -11.42 4.27
N LEU A 210 5.79 -11.50 2.98
CA LEU A 210 6.17 -10.46 2.00
C LEU A 210 5.45 -9.14 2.29
N SER A 211 4.18 -9.19 2.71
CA SER A 211 3.43 -8.00 3.10
C SER A 211 3.93 -7.39 4.41
N ALA A 212 4.33 -8.21 5.37
CA ALA A 212 5.00 -7.75 6.60
C ALA A 212 6.34 -7.07 6.26
N LEU A 213 7.17 -7.67 5.41
CA LEU A 213 8.41 -7.07 4.94
C LEU A 213 8.19 -5.73 4.24
N ALA A 214 7.18 -5.64 3.38
CA ALA A 214 6.80 -4.39 2.71
C ALA A 214 6.41 -3.28 3.71
N SER A 215 5.91 -3.66 4.88
CA SER A 215 5.52 -2.73 5.95
C SER A 215 6.69 -2.23 6.79
N LEU A 216 7.83 -2.96 6.82
CA LEU A 216 9.00 -2.58 7.61
C LEU A 216 9.52 -1.19 7.22
N GLY A 217 9.58 -0.89 5.93
CA GLY A 217 9.98 0.45 5.45
C GLY A 217 9.17 1.55 6.13
N ARG A 218 7.85 1.39 6.22
CA ARG A 218 6.96 2.39 6.83
C ARG A 218 7.21 2.57 8.33
N VAL A 219 7.52 1.51 9.05
CA VAL A 219 7.77 1.56 10.51
C VAL A 219 9.04 2.33 10.83
N PHE A 220 10.12 2.05 10.10
CA PHE A 220 11.42 2.68 10.37
C PHE A 220 11.56 4.09 9.79
N VAL A 221 10.81 4.41 8.74
CA VAL A 221 10.89 5.68 8.05
C VAL A 221 10.29 6.84 8.85
N GLY A 222 9.28 6.60 9.68
CA GLY A 222 8.61 7.67 10.45
C GLY A 222 9.57 8.56 11.25
N PRO A 223 10.37 8.00 12.18
CA PRO A 223 11.34 8.77 12.96
C PRO A 223 12.40 9.47 12.09
N LEU A 224 12.89 8.78 11.06
CA LEU A 224 13.88 9.33 10.12
C LEU A 224 13.33 10.53 9.33
N SER A 225 12.05 10.49 8.96
CA SER A 225 11.39 11.59 8.25
C SER A 225 11.34 12.87 9.09
N GLY A 226 11.09 12.75 10.40
CA GLY A 226 11.09 13.90 11.31
C GLY A 226 12.46 14.58 11.36
N VAL A 227 13.51 13.81 11.62
CA VAL A 227 14.89 14.32 11.64
C VAL A 227 15.28 14.95 10.29
N LEU A 228 14.88 14.33 9.19
CA LEU A 228 15.20 14.84 7.87
C LEU A 228 14.50 16.18 7.61
N VAL A 229 13.22 16.31 7.92
CA VAL A 229 12.47 17.55 7.67
C VAL A 229 12.98 18.70 8.54
N ASP A 230 13.38 18.42 9.78
CA ASP A 230 13.94 19.43 10.67
C ASP A 230 15.30 19.95 10.16
N GLY A 231 16.07 19.12 9.48
CA GLY A 231 17.38 19.50 8.91
C GLY A 231 17.29 20.24 7.58
N VAL A 232 16.40 19.84 6.68
CA VAL A 232 16.38 20.34 5.28
C VAL A 232 15.11 21.10 4.89
N GLY A 233 14.10 21.13 5.74
CA GLY A 233 12.81 21.77 5.47
C GLY A 233 11.90 20.96 4.53
N TRP A 234 10.63 21.37 4.43
CA TRP A 234 9.57 20.64 3.74
C TRP A 234 9.81 20.45 2.24
N THR A 235 10.26 21.49 1.55
CA THR A 235 10.47 21.46 0.10
C THR A 235 11.52 20.42 -0.28
N VAL A 236 12.69 20.46 0.38
CA VAL A 236 13.77 19.52 0.12
C VAL A 236 13.40 18.12 0.59
N PHE A 237 12.65 17.99 1.68
CA PHE A 237 12.13 16.72 2.15
C PHE A 237 11.28 16.02 1.08
N PHE A 238 10.27 16.69 0.50
CA PHE A 238 9.43 16.08 -0.52
C PHE A 238 10.19 15.80 -1.82
N PHE A 239 11.15 16.63 -2.19
CA PHE A 239 12.06 16.32 -3.29
C PHE A 239 12.88 15.04 -3.00
N SER A 240 13.37 14.90 -1.77
CA SER A 240 14.12 13.70 -1.35
C SER A 240 13.25 12.44 -1.40
N THR A 241 11.95 12.52 -1.09
CA THR A 241 11.04 11.35 -1.19
C THR A 241 10.89 10.85 -2.63
N PHE A 242 10.91 11.77 -3.62
CA PHE A 242 11.00 11.41 -5.03
C PHE A 242 12.31 10.66 -5.33
N LEU A 243 13.44 11.17 -4.83
CA LEU A 243 14.74 10.50 -5.02
C LEU A 243 14.78 9.12 -4.36
N PHE A 244 14.18 8.95 -3.20
CA PHE A 244 14.10 7.66 -2.50
C PHE A 244 13.21 6.62 -3.21
N ALA A 245 12.34 7.04 -4.10
CA ALA A 245 11.58 6.13 -4.96
C ALA A 245 12.41 5.57 -6.13
N LEU A 246 13.43 6.31 -6.59
CA LEU A 246 14.22 5.94 -7.77
C LEU A 246 14.96 4.60 -7.62
N PRO A 247 15.63 4.27 -6.50
CA PRO A 247 16.30 2.98 -6.33
C PRO A 247 15.36 1.80 -6.54
N GLY A 248 14.12 1.88 -6.05
CA GLY A 248 13.09 0.85 -6.26
C GLY A 248 12.72 0.69 -7.74
N LEU A 249 12.53 1.80 -8.46
CA LEU A 249 12.23 1.80 -9.89
C LEU A 249 13.40 1.30 -10.74
N VAL A 250 14.62 1.70 -10.40
CA VAL A 250 15.84 1.22 -11.07
C VAL A 250 16.01 -0.28 -10.86
N LEU A 251 15.85 -0.76 -9.63
CA LEU A 251 15.95 -2.19 -9.32
C LEU A 251 14.83 -2.98 -10.03
N LEU A 252 13.61 -2.46 -10.09
CA LEU A 252 12.52 -3.05 -10.87
C LEU A 252 12.90 -3.16 -12.35
N TRP A 253 13.51 -2.13 -12.91
CA TRP A 253 13.97 -2.14 -14.30
C TRP A 253 15.08 -3.18 -14.56
N ILE A 254 16.06 -3.27 -13.65
CA ILE A 254 17.13 -4.28 -13.71
C ILE A 254 16.53 -5.69 -13.65
N MET A 255 15.55 -5.91 -12.78
CA MET A 255 14.89 -7.20 -12.55
C MET A 255 13.75 -7.50 -13.54
N ARG A 256 13.58 -6.71 -14.60
CA ARG A 256 12.46 -6.82 -15.55
C ARG A 256 12.24 -8.24 -16.08
N GLU A 257 13.33 -8.96 -16.40
CA GLU A 257 13.24 -10.32 -16.93
C GLU A 257 12.78 -11.34 -15.86
N VAL A 258 13.22 -11.17 -14.62
CA VAL A 258 12.78 -12.01 -13.50
C VAL A 258 11.28 -11.81 -13.26
N VAL A 259 10.82 -10.56 -13.17
CA VAL A 259 9.40 -10.24 -12.95
C VAL A 259 8.52 -10.78 -14.10
N ARG A 260 8.96 -10.65 -15.35
CA ARG A 260 8.24 -11.18 -16.52
C ARG A 260 8.17 -12.71 -16.53
N LYS A 261 9.27 -13.39 -16.20
CA LYS A 261 9.30 -14.87 -16.13
C LYS A 261 8.38 -15.40 -15.03
N THR A 262 8.37 -14.75 -13.87
CA THR A 262 7.48 -15.14 -12.76
C THR A 262 5.99 -14.95 -13.13
N GLU A 263 5.66 -13.92 -13.92
CA GLU A 263 4.30 -13.71 -14.42
C GLU A 263 3.86 -14.82 -15.41
N THR A 264 4.76 -15.25 -16.29
CA THR A 264 4.45 -16.28 -17.30
C THR A 264 4.34 -17.68 -16.69
N ALA A 265 5.20 -18.02 -15.75
CA ALA A 265 5.17 -19.32 -15.07
C ALA A 265 3.87 -19.57 -14.28
N LYS A 266 3.12 -18.54 -13.92
CA LYS A 266 1.85 -18.67 -13.19
C LYS A 266 0.62 -18.71 -14.11
N LYS A 267 0.80 -18.49 -15.41
CA LYS A 267 -0.28 -18.58 -16.42
C LYS A 267 -0.32 -19.93 -17.16
N SER A 268 0.74 -20.72 -17.06
CA SER A 268 0.83 -22.10 -17.51
C SER A 268 0.39 -23.07 -16.42
#